data_627ab7bc5198e3adae488e4a4e006b55
#
_entry.id   627ab7bc5198e3adae488e4a4e006b55
#
_cell.length_a   1.000
_cell.length_b   1.000
_cell.length_c   1.000
_cell.angle_alpha   90.00
_cell.angle_beta   90.00
_cell.angle_gamma   90.00
#
_symmetry.space_group_name_H-M   'P 1'
#
loop_
_entity.id
_entity.type
_entity.pdbx_description
1 polymer ?
#
loop_
_entity_poly.entity_id
_entity_poly.type
_entity_poly.pdbx_seq_one_letter_code
_entity_poly.pdbx_strand_id
1 'polypeptide(L)'
;MPDLAFLDTATWLNPPPAVRREPDALVVETGDRTDFWRGTHYGFVHDTGHFLGRATAEDFTATVTWEADYAASFDQAGLMVWRNPRVWIKAGIELTDGALHMSVVATRDRSDWSTVPLPGATGPQSLRLTRVGAAVIVDYRRADGGWQFMRLADFPPGRLRLGVMACSPARAGLAVRFTGFTVTPPPAEPLHPGTWDQVPGL
;
A
#
# COMPACT_ATOMS: atom_id res chain seq x y z
N MET A 1 20.83 5.24 4.99
CA MET A 1 19.80 6.04 5.67
C MET A 1 18.45 5.70 5.03
N PRO A 2 17.36 5.66 5.78
CA PRO A 2 16.05 5.48 5.18
C PRO A 2 15.80 6.62 4.18
N ASP A 3 15.39 6.27 2.96
CA ASP A 3 15.10 7.26 1.92
C ASP A 3 13.60 7.53 1.89
N LEU A 4 13.21 8.76 2.16
CA LEU A 4 11.84 9.26 2.08
C LEU A 4 11.72 10.43 1.10
N ALA A 5 12.80 10.74 0.35
CA ALA A 5 12.86 11.91 -0.51
C ALA A 5 11.74 11.96 -1.59
N PHE A 6 11.27 10.81 -2.04
CA PHE A 6 10.14 10.77 -2.96
C PHE A 6 8.89 11.45 -2.38
N LEU A 7 8.67 11.35 -1.07
CA LEU A 7 7.51 11.91 -0.37
C LEU A 7 7.62 13.41 -0.07
N ASP A 8 8.78 14.04 -0.27
CA ASP A 8 8.97 15.47 0.04
C ASP A 8 8.15 16.39 -0.87
N THR A 9 7.87 15.94 -2.09
CA THR A 9 7.03 16.66 -3.05
C THR A 9 5.64 16.07 -3.20
N ALA A 10 5.28 15.11 -2.34
CA ALA A 10 3.95 14.50 -2.31
C ALA A 10 2.93 15.43 -1.64
N THR A 11 1.68 15.25 -1.99
CA THR A 11 0.55 16.02 -1.42
C THR A 11 -0.46 15.08 -0.79
N TRP A 12 -1.17 15.56 0.22
CA TRP A 12 -2.24 14.80 0.86
C TRP A 12 -3.52 14.76 0.04
N LEU A 13 -4.14 13.60 -0.01
CA LEU A 13 -5.57 13.39 -0.19
C LEU A 13 -6.10 13.06 1.22
N ASN A 14 -6.99 13.89 1.74
CA ASN A 14 -7.47 13.81 3.12
C ASN A 14 -6.30 13.92 4.14
N PRO A 15 -5.82 15.12 4.45
CA PRO A 15 -4.75 15.30 5.44
C PRO A 15 -5.12 14.69 6.80
N PRO A 16 -4.23 13.96 7.45
CA PRO A 16 -4.47 13.44 8.80
C PRO A 16 -4.38 14.55 9.84
N PRO A 17 -4.94 14.35 11.06
CA PRO A 17 -4.90 15.35 12.13
C PRO A 17 -3.50 15.66 12.64
N ALA A 18 -2.57 14.70 12.57
CA ALA A 18 -1.18 14.93 12.96
C ALA A 18 -0.19 14.28 11.99
N VAL A 19 0.84 15.04 11.62
CA VAL A 19 1.97 14.59 10.81
C VAL A 19 3.25 15.15 11.41
N ARG A 20 4.24 14.29 11.63
CA ARG A 20 5.58 14.72 12.05
C ARG A 20 6.64 14.18 11.08
N ARG A 21 7.51 15.05 10.60
CA ARG A 21 8.75 14.68 9.91
C ARG A 21 9.85 14.53 10.96
N GLU A 22 10.46 13.38 10.99
CA GLU A 22 11.63 13.05 11.79
C GLU A 22 12.83 12.83 10.86
N PRO A 23 14.06 12.84 11.34
CA PRO A 23 15.25 12.68 10.48
C PRO A 23 15.25 11.37 9.67
N ASP A 24 14.60 10.33 10.20
CA ASP A 24 14.58 8.97 9.66
C ASP A 24 13.16 8.42 9.42
N ALA A 25 12.12 9.25 9.60
CA ALA A 25 10.75 8.79 9.46
C ALA A 25 9.74 9.90 9.11
N LEU A 26 8.61 9.46 8.56
CA LEU A 26 7.37 10.20 8.50
C LEU A 26 6.39 9.52 9.47
N VAL A 27 5.97 10.23 10.50
CA VAL A 27 4.97 9.74 11.45
C VAL A 27 3.62 10.37 11.16
N VAL A 28 2.60 9.53 11.04
CA VAL A 28 1.23 9.90 10.69
C VAL A 28 0.30 9.37 11.77
N GLU A 29 -0.62 10.20 12.26
CA GLU A 29 -1.69 9.78 13.16
C GLU A 29 -3.04 9.95 12.46
N THR A 30 -3.84 8.87 12.41
CA THR A 30 -5.09 8.86 11.65
C THR A 30 -6.23 9.57 12.36
N GLY A 31 -7.14 10.15 11.57
CA GLY A 31 -8.43 10.66 12.04
C GLY A 31 -9.42 9.54 12.36
N ASP A 32 -10.57 9.91 12.92
CA ASP A 32 -11.64 9.00 13.27
C ASP A 32 -12.38 8.48 12.03
N ARG A 33 -12.64 7.18 11.99
CA ARG A 33 -13.44 6.49 10.97
C ARG A 33 -13.02 6.78 9.53
N THR A 34 -11.72 6.67 9.28
CA THR A 34 -11.14 6.88 7.95
C THR A 34 -10.96 5.57 7.20
N ASP A 35 -11.33 5.53 5.91
CA ASP A 35 -11.16 4.34 5.06
C ASP A 35 -11.17 4.68 3.56
N PHE A 36 -10.75 3.70 2.75
CA PHE A 36 -10.98 3.61 1.32
C PHE A 36 -11.68 2.30 1.00
N TRP A 37 -12.97 2.38 0.63
CA TRP A 37 -13.79 1.24 0.24
C TRP A 37 -14.90 1.66 -0.72
N ARG A 38 -15.24 0.79 -1.69
CA ARG A 38 -16.33 1.08 -2.64
C ARG A 38 -17.24 -0.12 -2.84
N GLY A 39 -18.41 -0.08 -2.24
CA GLY A 39 -19.65 -0.76 -2.55
C GLY A 39 -19.70 -2.28 -2.39
N THR A 40 -18.62 -3.02 -2.60
CA THR A 40 -18.64 -4.49 -2.57
C THR A 40 -19.08 -5.00 -1.19
N HIS A 41 -19.99 -5.96 -1.14
CA HIS A 41 -20.60 -6.57 0.04
C HIS A 41 -21.35 -5.58 0.93
N TYR A 42 -20.67 -4.56 1.47
CA TYR A 42 -21.21 -3.66 2.49
C TYR A 42 -22.10 -2.54 1.95
N GLY A 43 -22.08 -2.25 0.65
CA GLY A 43 -22.91 -1.22 0.01
C GLY A 43 -22.45 0.23 0.22
N PHE A 44 -21.58 0.53 1.17
CA PHE A 44 -21.10 1.88 1.44
C PHE A 44 -19.90 2.29 0.56
N VAL A 45 -19.63 3.59 0.54
CA VAL A 45 -18.45 4.19 -0.09
C VAL A 45 -17.74 5.05 0.94
N HIS A 46 -16.46 4.77 1.17
CA HIS A 46 -15.55 5.57 1.98
C HIS A 46 -14.36 6.01 1.12
N ASP A 47 -14.13 7.31 1.08
CA ASP A 47 -12.99 7.95 0.41
C ASP A 47 -12.26 8.90 1.39
N THR A 48 -12.25 8.55 2.69
CA THR A 48 -11.77 9.40 3.80
C THR A 48 -10.39 9.01 4.33
N GLY A 49 -9.83 7.90 3.87
CA GLY A 49 -8.49 7.46 4.26
C GLY A 49 -7.42 8.50 3.94
N HIS A 50 -6.33 8.49 4.68
CA HIS A 50 -5.20 9.41 4.49
C HIS A 50 -4.25 8.84 3.45
N PHE A 51 -3.95 9.60 2.41
CA PHE A 51 -3.01 9.21 1.36
C PHE A 51 -2.08 10.37 1.02
N LEU A 52 -0.79 10.19 1.25
CA LEU A 52 0.28 11.09 0.81
C LEU A 52 0.87 10.55 -0.47
N GLY A 53 0.60 11.18 -1.62
CA GLY A 53 1.03 10.67 -2.90
C GLY A 53 1.59 11.73 -3.83
N ARG A 54 2.55 11.33 -4.66
CA ARG A 54 3.16 12.12 -5.74
C ARG A 54 2.72 11.57 -7.09
N ALA A 55 2.50 12.46 -8.05
CA ALA A 55 2.12 12.10 -9.42
C ALA A 55 3.30 11.44 -10.16
N THR A 56 3.02 10.33 -10.87
CA THR A 56 3.92 9.68 -11.81
C THR A 56 3.14 9.12 -13.00
N ALA A 57 3.81 8.94 -14.14
CA ALA A 57 3.23 8.29 -15.33
C ALA A 57 4.06 7.10 -15.79
N GLU A 58 5.25 6.94 -15.22
CA GLU A 58 6.22 5.92 -15.59
C GLU A 58 5.99 4.59 -14.88
N ASP A 59 6.56 3.52 -15.41
CA ASP A 59 6.64 2.23 -14.73
C ASP A 59 7.68 2.31 -13.60
N PHE A 60 7.43 1.62 -12.51
CA PHE A 60 8.26 1.71 -11.30
C PHE A 60 8.15 0.45 -10.42
N THR A 61 9.12 0.29 -9.54
CA THR A 61 9.01 -0.50 -8.30
C THR A 61 9.11 0.45 -7.12
N ALA A 62 8.05 0.55 -6.32
CA ALA A 62 8.03 1.29 -5.06
C ALA A 62 8.12 0.31 -3.89
N THR A 63 9.01 0.58 -2.95
CA THR A 63 9.14 -0.19 -1.70
C THR A 63 8.89 0.73 -0.53
N VAL A 64 8.03 0.30 0.38
CA VAL A 64 7.74 1.00 1.64
C VAL A 64 8.12 0.12 2.83
N THR A 65 8.66 0.74 3.88
CA THR A 65 8.88 0.10 5.19
C THR A 65 8.22 0.96 6.26
N TRP A 66 7.46 0.32 7.15
CA TRP A 66 6.74 0.99 8.22
C TRP A 66 6.51 0.08 9.41
N GLU A 67 6.15 0.68 10.54
CA GLU A 67 5.57 0.05 11.71
C GLU A 67 4.36 0.87 12.18
N ALA A 68 3.42 0.24 12.85
CA ALA A 68 2.22 0.90 13.34
C ALA A 68 1.65 0.23 14.59
N ASP A 69 0.90 1.01 15.36
CA ASP A 69 0.24 0.59 16.60
C ASP A 69 -1.19 0.08 16.31
N TYR A 70 -1.26 -1.06 15.64
CA TYR A 70 -2.53 -1.69 15.28
C TYR A 70 -3.27 -2.17 16.53
N ALA A 71 -4.47 -1.64 16.79
CA ALA A 71 -5.23 -1.95 18.01
C ALA A 71 -6.74 -2.17 17.77
N ALA A 72 -7.30 -1.66 16.69
CA ALA A 72 -8.71 -1.81 16.37
C ALA A 72 -8.92 -2.46 15.00
N SER A 73 -10.07 -3.11 14.83
CA SER A 73 -10.44 -3.76 13.57
C SER A 73 -10.33 -2.80 12.40
N PHE A 74 -9.68 -3.27 11.34
CA PHE A 74 -9.43 -2.57 10.10
C PHE A 74 -8.45 -1.38 10.21
N ASP A 75 -7.72 -1.23 11.32
CA ASP A 75 -6.53 -0.37 11.33
C ASP A 75 -5.59 -0.82 10.22
N GLN A 76 -5.18 0.08 9.34
CA GLN A 76 -4.40 -0.27 8.15
C GLN A 76 -3.38 0.80 7.78
N ALA A 77 -2.23 0.35 7.30
CA ALA A 77 -1.17 1.20 6.77
C ALA A 77 -0.36 0.49 5.70
N GLY A 78 0.19 1.25 4.76
CA GLY A 78 1.02 0.72 3.69
C GLY A 78 1.18 1.66 2.52
N LEU A 79 1.09 1.13 1.31
CA LEU A 79 1.32 1.79 0.04
C LEU A 79 0.02 1.88 -0.77
N MET A 80 -0.13 2.97 -1.53
CA MET A 80 -1.28 3.15 -2.41
C MET A 80 -0.86 3.72 -3.76
N VAL A 81 -1.47 3.20 -4.83
CA VAL A 81 -1.56 3.84 -6.14
C VAL A 81 -2.99 4.31 -6.36
N TRP A 82 -3.14 5.57 -6.75
CA TRP A 82 -4.44 6.21 -6.87
C TRP A 82 -4.52 7.01 -8.18
N ARG A 83 -5.51 6.74 -8.98
CA ARG A 83 -5.79 7.49 -10.21
C ARG A 83 -6.93 8.49 -10.03
N ASN A 84 -8.01 8.03 -9.41
CA ASN A 84 -9.20 8.81 -9.09
C ASN A 84 -10.04 8.05 -8.03
N PRO A 85 -11.13 8.62 -7.49
CA PRO A 85 -11.94 7.96 -6.45
C PRO A 85 -12.49 6.58 -6.81
N ARG A 86 -12.51 6.21 -8.10
CA ARG A 86 -13.06 4.93 -8.59
C ARG A 86 -11.98 3.93 -9.01
N VAL A 87 -10.70 4.34 -9.06
CA VAL A 87 -9.59 3.51 -9.55
C VAL A 87 -8.35 3.72 -8.68
N TRP A 88 -8.09 2.75 -7.81
CA TRP A 88 -6.94 2.74 -6.91
C TRP A 88 -6.64 1.31 -6.40
N ILE A 89 -5.42 1.11 -5.93
CA ILE A 89 -5.01 -0.09 -5.19
C ILE A 89 -4.33 0.38 -3.92
N LYS A 90 -4.80 -0.09 -2.77
CA LYS A 90 -4.10 0.00 -1.49
C LYS A 90 -3.57 -1.37 -1.09
N ALA A 91 -2.36 -1.42 -0.54
CA ALA A 91 -1.72 -2.64 -0.07
C ALA A 91 -0.91 -2.35 1.19
N GLY A 92 -0.98 -3.23 2.17
CA GLY A 92 -0.30 -3.05 3.44
C GLY A 92 -0.77 -4.01 4.50
N ILE A 93 -0.52 -3.70 5.75
CA ILE A 93 -1.08 -4.45 6.87
C ILE A 93 -2.47 -3.92 7.20
N GLU A 94 -3.34 -4.85 7.57
CA GLU A 94 -4.67 -4.61 8.10
C GLU A 94 -4.91 -5.54 9.30
N LEU A 95 -5.40 -4.98 10.40
CA LEU A 95 -5.84 -5.76 11.56
C LEU A 95 -7.27 -6.23 11.31
N THR A 96 -7.47 -7.49 11.00
CA THR A 96 -8.80 -8.09 10.80
C THR A 96 -8.90 -9.43 11.50
N ASP A 97 -10.10 -9.79 11.99
CA ASP A 97 -10.36 -11.03 12.72
C ASP A 97 -9.41 -11.27 13.92
N GLY A 98 -8.98 -10.19 14.55
CA GLY A 98 -8.07 -10.23 15.73
C GLY A 98 -6.61 -10.52 15.40
N ALA A 99 -6.21 -10.53 14.13
CA ALA A 99 -4.85 -10.81 13.69
C ALA A 99 -4.36 -9.84 12.60
N LEU A 100 -3.04 -9.68 12.50
CA LEU A 100 -2.45 -8.90 11.42
C LEU A 100 -2.46 -9.71 10.12
N HIS A 101 -2.88 -9.08 9.05
CA HIS A 101 -2.87 -9.64 7.70
C HIS A 101 -2.13 -8.70 6.75
N MET A 102 -1.38 -9.24 5.82
CA MET A 102 -1.07 -8.51 4.60
C MET A 102 -2.34 -8.44 3.76
N SER A 103 -2.72 -7.24 3.37
CA SER A 103 -3.99 -6.93 2.70
C SER A 103 -3.75 -6.20 1.40
N VAL A 104 -4.53 -6.53 0.37
CA VAL A 104 -4.62 -5.76 -0.88
C VAL A 104 -6.07 -5.52 -1.21
N VAL A 105 -6.44 -4.26 -1.44
CA VAL A 105 -7.73 -3.87 -2.01
C VAL A 105 -7.47 -3.23 -3.37
N ALA A 106 -7.91 -3.91 -4.43
CA ALA A 106 -7.93 -3.36 -5.78
C ALA A 106 -9.32 -2.83 -6.09
N THR A 107 -9.42 -1.54 -6.41
CA THR A 107 -10.70 -0.91 -6.71
C THR A 107 -10.76 -0.45 -8.15
N ARG A 108 -11.79 -0.91 -8.84
CA ARG A 108 -12.20 -0.50 -10.17
C ARG A 108 -13.72 -0.39 -10.18
N ASP A 109 -14.24 0.79 -9.84
CA ASP A 109 -15.64 1.07 -9.50
C ASP A 109 -16.14 0.36 -8.24
N ARG A 110 -15.69 -0.86 -7.97
CA ARG A 110 -15.98 -1.67 -6.78
C ARG A 110 -14.69 -2.24 -6.21
N SER A 111 -14.63 -2.38 -4.90
CA SER A 111 -13.47 -2.92 -4.19
C SER A 111 -13.43 -4.44 -4.26
N ASP A 112 -12.24 -4.98 -4.50
CA ASP A 112 -11.89 -6.40 -4.52
C ASP A 112 -10.76 -6.60 -3.52
N TRP A 113 -11.01 -7.40 -2.47
CA TRP A 113 -10.16 -7.53 -1.30
C TRP A 113 -9.59 -8.94 -1.14
N SER A 114 -8.31 -9.02 -0.82
CA SER A 114 -7.64 -10.27 -0.47
C SER A 114 -6.67 -10.05 0.69
N THR A 115 -6.53 -11.09 1.53
CA THR A 115 -5.64 -11.06 2.70
C THR A 115 -4.81 -12.33 2.81
N VAL A 116 -3.64 -12.20 3.44
CA VAL A 116 -2.77 -13.30 3.86
C VAL A 116 -2.44 -13.11 5.34
N PRO A 117 -2.73 -14.08 6.22
CA PRO A 117 -2.39 -13.96 7.62
C PRO A 117 -0.88 -13.82 7.84
N LEU A 118 -0.49 -13.00 8.82
CA LEU A 118 0.89 -12.78 9.25
C LEU A 118 1.06 -13.21 10.71
N PRO A 119 1.04 -14.51 11.01
CA PRO A 119 1.13 -14.98 12.38
C PRO A 119 2.47 -14.57 13.02
N GLY A 120 2.39 -13.96 14.21
CA GLY A 120 3.57 -13.53 14.95
C GLY A 120 4.33 -12.34 14.35
N ALA A 121 3.74 -11.62 13.39
CA ALA A 121 4.37 -10.42 12.83
C ALA A 121 4.58 -9.35 13.91
N THR A 122 5.82 -8.91 14.06
CA THR A 122 6.23 -7.85 14.98
C THR A 122 7.24 -6.94 14.28
N GLY A 123 7.37 -5.68 14.78
CA GLY A 123 8.33 -4.72 14.26
C GLY A 123 8.03 -4.25 12.82
N PRO A 124 9.03 -3.65 12.16
CA PRO A 124 8.85 -3.05 10.84
C PRO A 124 8.45 -4.06 9.78
N GLN A 125 7.49 -3.71 8.96
CA GLN A 125 7.02 -4.48 7.82
C GLN A 125 7.42 -3.80 6.51
N SER A 126 7.58 -4.58 5.45
CA SER A 126 7.90 -4.02 4.14
C SER A 126 7.04 -4.65 3.05
N LEU A 127 6.65 -3.80 2.11
CA LEU A 127 5.89 -4.15 0.93
C LEU A 127 6.50 -3.47 -0.28
N ARG A 128 6.44 -4.13 -1.43
CA ARG A 128 6.74 -3.47 -2.71
C ARG A 128 5.57 -3.60 -3.67
N LEU A 129 5.41 -2.58 -4.49
CA LEU A 129 4.46 -2.52 -5.58
C LEU A 129 5.23 -2.20 -6.84
N THR A 130 5.16 -3.10 -7.82
CA THR A 130 5.76 -2.89 -9.14
C THR A 130 4.67 -2.65 -10.16
N ARG A 131 4.78 -1.54 -10.91
CA ARG A 131 3.93 -1.25 -12.06
C ARG A 131 4.69 -1.47 -13.34
N VAL A 132 4.08 -2.24 -14.27
CA VAL A 132 4.53 -2.39 -15.65
C VAL A 132 3.32 -2.30 -16.57
N GLY A 133 3.23 -1.22 -17.35
CA GLY A 133 2.11 -0.97 -18.25
C GLY A 133 0.75 -0.94 -17.53
N ALA A 134 -0.10 -1.92 -17.80
CA ALA A 134 -1.43 -2.09 -17.19
C ALA A 134 -1.43 -3.09 -16.02
N ALA A 135 -0.27 -3.51 -15.55
CA ALA A 135 -0.15 -4.47 -14.46
C ALA A 135 0.43 -3.83 -13.20
N VAL A 136 -0.13 -4.18 -12.05
CA VAL A 136 0.41 -3.89 -10.72
C VAL A 136 0.66 -5.21 -10.01
N ILE A 137 1.91 -5.42 -9.62
CA ILE A 137 2.37 -6.59 -8.86
C ILE A 137 2.60 -6.14 -7.41
N VAL A 138 2.09 -6.90 -6.46
CA VAL A 138 2.27 -6.66 -5.04
C VAL A 138 3.00 -7.82 -4.41
N ASP A 139 4.11 -7.51 -3.73
CA ASP A 139 4.88 -8.46 -2.93
C ASP A 139 5.07 -7.91 -1.52
N TYR A 140 5.16 -8.79 -0.54
CA TYR A 140 5.51 -8.44 0.83
C TYR A 140 6.78 -9.13 1.30
N ARG A 141 7.45 -8.55 2.28
CA ARG A 141 8.66 -9.10 2.87
C ARG A 141 8.30 -10.15 3.91
N ARG A 142 8.82 -11.37 3.77
CA ARG A 142 8.67 -12.43 4.77
C ARG A 142 9.66 -12.25 5.91
N ALA A 143 9.42 -12.94 7.03
CA ALA A 143 10.32 -12.93 8.20
C ALA A 143 11.75 -13.41 7.87
N ASP A 144 11.92 -14.30 6.88
CA ASP A 144 13.24 -14.78 6.41
C ASP A 144 13.96 -13.76 5.50
N GLY A 145 13.35 -12.61 5.24
CA GLY A 145 13.87 -11.57 4.39
C GLY A 145 13.63 -11.74 2.88
N GLY A 146 12.98 -12.84 2.46
CA GLY A 146 12.57 -13.03 1.06
C GLY A 146 11.34 -12.20 0.69
N TRP A 147 11.16 -11.94 -0.60
CA TRP A 147 9.91 -11.36 -1.13
C TRP A 147 8.92 -12.48 -1.46
N GLN A 148 7.67 -12.27 -1.10
CA GLN A 148 6.57 -13.17 -1.39
C GLN A 148 5.55 -12.47 -2.28
N PHE A 149 5.30 -13.04 -3.45
CA PHE A 149 4.22 -12.60 -4.33
C PHE A 149 2.87 -12.75 -3.63
N MET A 150 2.04 -11.73 -3.76
CA MET A 150 0.70 -11.69 -3.19
C MET A 150 -0.39 -11.49 -4.24
N ARG A 151 -0.17 -10.57 -5.18
CA ARG A 151 -1.21 -10.25 -6.15
C ARG A 151 -0.64 -9.66 -7.44
N LEU A 152 -1.22 -10.10 -8.56
CA LEU A 152 -1.17 -9.40 -9.84
C LEU A 152 -2.56 -8.79 -10.09
N ALA A 153 -2.63 -7.49 -10.27
CA ALA A 153 -3.87 -6.77 -10.51
C ALA A 153 -3.80 -5.96 -11.81
N ASP A 154 -4.93 -5.89 -12.53
CA ASP A 154 -5.10 -4.95 -13.63
C ASP A 154 -5.23 -3.52 -13.10
N PHE A 155 -4.48 -2.60 -13.68
CA PHE A 155 -4.53 -1.18 -13.35
C PHE A 155 -4.36 -0.34 -14.64
N PRO A 156 -5.27 0.59 -14.94
CA PRO A 156 -5.21 1.34 -16.19
C PRO A 156 -3.89 2.08 -16.36
N PRO A 157 -3.26 2.04 -17.56
CA PRO A 157 -2.02 2.76 -17.84
C PRO A 157 -2.24 4.28 -17.81
N GLY A 158 -1.15 5.04 -17.72
CA GLY A 158 -1.15 6.51 -17.68
C GLY A 158 -0.89 7.08 -16.28
N ARG A 159 -1.21 8.35 -16.08
CA ARG A 159 -0.86 9.10 -14.87
C ARG A 159 -1.63 8.60 -13.64
N LEU A 160 -0.92 8.42 -12.54
CA LEU A 160 -1.44 8.09 -11.22
C LEU A 160 -0.69 8.87 -10.13
N ARG A 161 -1.14 8.76 -8.90
CA ARG A 161 -0.37 9.15 -7.70
C ARG A 161 0.09 7.89 -6.98
N LEU A 162 1.34 7.89 -6.54
CA LEU A 162 2.00 6.83 -5.78
C LEU A 162 2.42 7.38 -4.43
N GLY A 163 2.23 6.61 -3.34
CA GLY A 163 2.67 7.02 -2.03
C GLY A 163 2.21 6.12 -0.89
N VAL A 164 2.23 6.66 0.32
CA VAL A 164 1.87 5.96 1.55
C VAL A 164 0.43 6.27 1.98
N MET A 165 -0.22 5.29 2.60
CA MET A 165 -1.58 5.45 3.12
C MET A 165 -1.70 4.94 4.55
N ALA A 166 -2.67 5.50 5.30
CA ALA A 166 -3.11 5.02 6.61
C ALA A 166 -4.61 5.23 6.77
N CYS A 167 -5.29 4.27 7.37
CA CYS A 167 -6.72 4.33 7.68
C CYS A 167 -7.01 3.71 9.05
N SER A 168 -8.06 4.19 9.69
CA SER A 168 -8.54 3.69 10.97
C SER A 168 -10.07 3.73 10.99
N PRO A 169 -10.76 2.70 10.44
CA PRO A 169 -12.21 2.71 10.30
C PRO A 169 -12.99 2.65 11.61
N ALA A 170 -12.42 2.07 12.66
CA ALA A 170 -13.11 1.85 13.94
C ALA A 170 -12.72 2.83 15.05
N ARG A 171 -11.71 3.67 14.84
CA ARG A 171 -11.20 4.61 15.86
C ARG A 171 -10.45 5.77 15.23
N ALA A 172 -9.98 6.74 16.04
CA ALA A 172 -8.92 7.68 15.71
C ALA A 172 -7.58 7.21 16.28
N GLY A 173 -6.48 7.84 15.84
CA GLY A 173 -5.18 7.78 16.51
C GLY A 173 -4.38 6.50 16.24
N LEU A 174 -4.54 5.82 15.10
CA LEU A 174 -3.54 4.88 14.65
C LEU A 174 -2.26 5.64 14.32
N ALA A 175 -1.20 5.38 15.08
CA ALA A 175 0.12 5.94 14.83
C ALA A 175 0.90 5.04 13.86
N VAL A 176 1.30 5.60 12.72
CA VAL A 176 2.08 4.90 11.68
C VAL A 176 3.41 5.61 11.50
N ARG A 177 4.51 4.87 11.58
CA ARG A 177 5.87 5.33 11.37
C ARG A 177 6.43 4.75 10.07
N PHE A 178 6.47 5.53 9.01
CA PHE A 178 7.11 5.16 7.74
C PHE A 178 8.60 5.47 7.82
N THR A 179 9.44 4.44 7.72
CA THR A 179 10.90 4.53 7.87
C THR A 179 11.66 4.34 6.55
N GLY A 180 10.98 4.03 5.45
CA GLY A 180 11.57 3.92 4.12
C GLY A 180 10.52 4.00 3.03
N PHE A 181 10.83 4.75 1.96
CA PHE A 181 10.02 4.79 0.74
C PHE A 181 10.93 5.05 -0.46
N THR A 182 11.22 4.02 -1.22
CA THR A 182 12.08 4.10 -2.40
C THR A 182 11.30 3.84 -3.68
N VAL A 183 11.69 4.50 -4.76
CA VAL A 183 11.12 4.29 -6.09
C VAL A 183 12.25 4.11 -7.08
N THR A 184 12.23 2.98 -7.80
CA THR A 184 13.22 2.62 -8.81
C THR A 184 12.52 2.21 -10.11
N PRO A 185 13.21 2.15 -11.25
CA PRO A 185 12.71 1.45 -12.41
C PRO A 185 12.34 -0.01 -12.07
N PRO A 186 11.35 -0.63 -12.73
CA PRO A 186 11.02 -2.02 -12.49
C PRO A 186 12.18 -2.93 -12.95
N PRO A 187 12.37 -4.11 -12.34
CA PRO A 187 13.30 -5.10 -12.87
C PRO A 187 12.81 -5.59 -14.24
N ALA A 188 13.73 -6.16 -15.05
CA ALA A 188 13.40 -6.67 -16.39
C ALA A 188 12.30 -7.76 -16.33
N GLU A 189 12.37 -8.63 -15.32
CA GLU A 189 11.39 -9.69 -15.06
C GLU A 189 10.78 -9.47 -13.66
N PRO A 190 9.75 -8.63 -13.54
CA PRO A 190 9.15 -8.30 -12.25
C PRO A 190 8.29 -9.41 -11.65
N LEU A 191 7.88 -10.38 -12.45
CA LEU A 191 7.05 -11.51 -12.05
C LEU A 191 7.70 -12.81 -12.56
N HIS A 192 7.87 -13.80 -11.67
CA HIS A 192 8.46 -15.11 -11.98
C HIS A 192 9.80 -15.05 -12.74
N PRO A 193 10.84 -14.41 -12.21
CA PRO A 193 12.11 -14.25 -12.89
C PRO A 193 12.68 -15.62 -13.33
N GLY A 194 13.11 -15.73 -14.58
CA GLY A 194 13.71 -16.94 -15.17
C GLY A 194 12.73 -18.09 -15.44
N THR A 195 11.41 -17.89 -15.42
CA THR A 195 10.43 -18.96 -15.66
C THR A 195 9.77 -18.90 -17.03
N TRP A 196 9.75 -17.75 -17.68
CA TRP A 196 9.02 -17.56 -18.95
C TRP A 196 9.63 -18.35 -20.10
N ASP A 197 10.97 -18.54 -20.13
CA ASP A 197 11.66 -19.38 -21.13
C ASP A 197 11.22 -20.85 -21.09
N GLN A 198 10.50 -21.26 -20.04
CA GLN A 198 10.01 -22.62 -19.85
C GLN A 198 8.56 -22.81 -20.32
N VAL A 199 7.88 -21.73 -20.74
CA VAL A 199 6.49 -21.76 -21.20
C VAL A 199 6.47 -21.62 -22.73
N PRO A 200 6.20 -22.70 -23.49
CA PRO A 200 6.15 -22.63 -24.95
C PRO A 200 5.07 -21.65 -25.42
N GLY A 201 5.45 -20.71 -26.29
CA GLY A 201 4.51 -19.82 -26.98
C GLY A 201 4.19 -18.50 -26.26
N LEU A 202 4.94 -18.15 -25.22
CA LEU A 202 4.90 -16.80 -24.61
C LEU A 202 6.11 -15.97 -25.04
#